data_8e73aaa647d9356a2c13b086bc35f54d
#
_entry.id   8e73aaa647d9356a2c13b086bc35f54d
#
_cell.length_a   1.000
_cell.length_b   1.000
_cell.length_c   1.000
_cell.angle_alpha   90.00
_cell.angle_beta   90.00
_cell.angle_gamma   90.00
#
_symmetry.space_group_name_H-M   'P 1'
#
loop_
_entity.id
_entity.type
_entity.pdbx_description
1 polymer ?
#
loop_
_entity_poly.entity_id
_entity_poly.type
_entity_poly.pdbx_seq_one_letter_code
_entity_poly.pdbx_strand_id
1 'polypeptide(L)'
;MLAALAASTDASLASDLYGEGELLARLEARVAAELGKPAALFMPTGTLAQQIALRIWAELACAGTVAMHPLAHPVIHEAQSLEFVQGLRVTHAGTTTRLMTVADVQAIAEPCATLLVELPQRELGCILPEWNDLLALVAAARERGMRVHLDGARLWEAAPHYARSHAEIAALFDSVYVSFYKGLDAIAGAALAGDEDFIAQARLWQHRLGGRLVALYPLALSAEAGLLRNLPEMARYRLLAQAIAAEVVTIEGLDIVPDPPQTNTFHIYLRGDREALYARAQRMERERGIRPWLGLRATALPTLWRWEFVTGEATSDFTPSEVAALVRELLA
;
A
#
# COMPACT_ATOMS: atom_id res chain seq x y z
N MET A 1 -17.76 -6.24 10.53
CA MET A 1 -17.65 -5.51 9.25
C MET A 1 -18.94 -5.59 8.41
N LEU A 2 -19.36 -6.74 7.83
CA LEU A 2 -20.53 -6.82 6.93
C LEU A 2 -21.84 -6.33 7.56
N ALA A 3 -22.13 -6.71 8.81
CA ALA A 3 -23.34 -6.26 9.51
C ALA A 3 -23.35 -4.74 9.73
N ALA A 4 -22.21 -4.15 10.08
CA ALA A 4 -22.08 -2.71 10.26
C ALA A 4 -22.23 -1.97 8.92
N LEU A 5 -21.65 -2.51 7.85
CA LEU A 5 -21.79 -1.96 6.49
C LEU A 5 -23.26 -1.98 6.05
N ALA A 6 -23.94 -3.12 6.24
CA ALA A 6 -25.38 -3.25 5.89
C ALA A 6 -26.26 -2.29 6.70
N ALA A 7 -25.95 -2.09 7.99
CA ALA A 7 -26.71 -1.18 8.85
C ALA A 7 -26.51 0.31 8.49
N SER A 8 -25.37 0.67 7.91
CA SER A 8 -25.05 2.06 7.49
C SER A 8 -25.39 2.36 6.03
N THR A 9 -25.82 1.36 5.26
CA THR A 9 -26.14 1.52 3.84
C THR A 9 -27.59 1.99 3.67
N ASP A 10 -27.79 3.01 2.86
CA ASP A 10 -29.13 3.44 2.45
C ASP A 10 -29.81 2.33 1.62
N ALA A 11 -30.95 1.85 2.09
CA ALA A 11 -31.71 0.78 1.42
C ALA A 11 -32.22 1.16 0.02
N SER A 12 -32.27 2.46 -0.31
CA SER A 12 -32.66 2.96 -1.62
C SER A 12 -31.51 3.01 -2.63
N LEU A 13 -30.26 2.77 -2.18
CA LEU A 13 -29.09 2.83 -3.05
C LEU A 13 -29.13 1.73 -4.11
N ALA A 14 -29.14 2.13 -5.37
CA ALA A 14 -29.10 1.19 -6.49
C ALA A 14 -27.71 0.54 -6.62
N SER A 15 -27.69 -0.75 -6.95
CA SER A 15 -26.46 -1.44 -7.36
C SER A 15 -25.93 -0.84 -8.65
N ASP A 16 -24.61 -0.82 -8.80
CA ASP A 16 -23.99 -0.62 -10.12
C ASP A 16 -24.25 -1.82 -11.03
N LEU A 17 -24.12 -1.60 -12.31
CA LEU A 17 -24.09 -2.64 -13.32
C LEU A 17 -22.82 -2.49 -14.17
N TYR A 18 -21.91 -3.45 -14.08
CA TYR A 18 -20.62 -3.42 -14.76
C TYR A 18 -19.80 -2.14 -14.52
N GLY A 19 -19.82 -1.65 -13.29
CA GLY A 19 -19.08 -0.45 -12.90
C GLY A 19 -19.77 0.87 -13.27
N GLU A 20 -21.01 0.81 -13.79
CA GLU A 20 -21.82 2.00 -14.10
C GLU A 20 -22.88 2.18 -13.02
N GLY A 21 -22.81 3.30 -12.30
CA GLY A 21 -23.72 3.62 -11.20
C GLY A 21 -23.26 4.82 -10.38
N GLU A 22 -24.22 5.46 -9.72
CA GLU A 22 -23.96 6.70 -8.97
C GLU A 22 -22.93 6.53 -7.85
N LEU A 23 -22.98 5.42 -7.12
CA LEU A 23 -22.06 5.13 -6.03
C LEU A 23 -20.60 5.09 -6.50
N LEU A 24 -20.33 4.34 -7.59
CA LEU A 24 -18.99 4.24 -8.14
C LEU A 24 -18.50 5.58 -8.68
N ALA A 25 -19.35 6.29 -9.43
CA ALA A 25 -19.01 7.60 -9.98
C ALA A 25 -18.66 8.60 -8.85
N ARG A 26 -19.42 8.59 -7.75
CA ARG A 26 -19.16 9.42 -6.57
C ARG A 26 -17.85 9.04 -5.88
N LEU A 27 -17.58 7.75 -5.70
CA LEU A 27 -16.35 7.27 -5.10
C LEU A 27 -15.12 7.62 -5.97
N GLU A 28 -15.20 7.40 -7.29
CA GLU A 28 -14.16 7.76 -8.25
C GLU A 28 -13.88 9.27 -8.23
N ALA A 29 -14.92 10.10 -8.26
CA ALA A 29 -14.78 11.55 -8.16
C ALA A 29 -14.15 12.01 -6.84
N ARG A 30 -14.53 11.38 -5.71
CA ARG A 30 -13.95 11.66 -4.41
C ARG A 30 -12.46 11.32 -4.37
N VAL A 31 -12.07 10.15 -4.88
CA VAL A 31 -10.65 9.73 -4.93
C VAL A 31 -9.86 10.65 -5.86
N ALA A 32 -10.38 11.01 -7.01
CA ALA A 32 -9.75 11.97 -7.91
C ALA A 32 -9.50 13.32 -7.22
N ALA A 33 -10.50 13.85 -6.52
CA ALA A 33 -10.39 15.09 -5.76
C ALA A 33 -9.36 14.99 -4.62
N GLU A 34 -9.38 13.91 -3.84
CA GLU A 34 -8.44 13.67 -2.74
C GLU A 34 -6.98 13.60 -3.22
N LEU A 35 -6.76 12.99 -4.39
CA LEU A 35 -5.44 12.87 -5.01
C LEU A 35 -5.08 14.06 -5.92
N GLY A 36 -5.97 15.03 -6.11
CA GLY A 36 -5.76 16.16 -7.01
C GLY A 36 -5.51 15.72 -8.47
N LYS A 37 -6.13 14.61 -8.90
CA LYS A 37 -6.04 14.09 -10.26
C LYS A 37 -7.33 14.38 -11.04
N PRO A 38 -7.23 14.55 -12.38
CA PRO A 38 -8.41 14.81 -13.21
C PRO A 38 -9.47 13.70 -13.14
N ALA A 39 -9.04 12.43 -13.06
CA ALA A 39 -9.95 11.29 -13.02
C ALA A 39 -9.39 10.14 -12.18
N ALA A 40 -10.30 9.26 -11.72
CA ALA A 40 -9.96 8.00 -11.09
C ALA A 40 -10.89 6.88 -11.57
N LEU A 41 -10.44 5.63 -11.42
CA LEU A 41 -11.18 4.43 -11.75
C LEU A 41 -11.10 3.43 -10.59
N PHE A 42 -12.24 2.99 -10.09
CA PHE A 42 -12.31 1.95 -9.08
C PHE A 42 -11.96 0.58 -9.67
N MET A 43 -11.12 -0.16 -8.98
CA MET A 43 -10.60 -1.47 -9.38
C MET A 43 -10.90 -2.51 -8.30
N PRO A 44 -11.22 -3.78 -8.67
CA PRO A 44 -11.44 -4.84 -7.68
C PRO A 44 -10.17 -5.20 -6.90
N THR A 45 -8.98 -5.06 -7.51
CA THR A 45 -7.69 -5.40 -6.89
C THR A 45 -6.59 -4.40 -7.25
N GLY A 46 -5.60 -4.26 -6.36
CA GLY A 46 -4.40 -3.45 -6.62
C GLY A 46 -3.52 -4.04 -7.70
N THR A 47 -3.36 -5.36 -7.74
CA THR A 47 -2.58 -6.05 -8.79
C THR A 47 -3.10 -5.72 -10.18
N LEU A 48 -4.43 -5.69 -10.36
CA LEU A 48 -5.02 -5.29 -11.64
C LEU A 48 -4.70 -3.82 -11.98
N ALA A 49 -4.82 -2.93 -10.99
CA ALA A 49 -4.52 -1.50 -11.19
C ALA A 49 -3.05 -1.27 -11.60
N GLN A 50 -2.10 -1.94 -10.94
CA GLN A 50 -0.67 -1.86 -11.25
C GLN A 50 -0.37 -2.36 -12.67
N GLN A 51 -0.87 -3.55 -13.02
CA GLN A 51 -0.68 -4.12 -14.35
C GLN A 51 -1.21 -3.19 -15.46
N ILE A 52 -2.40 -2.64 -15.26
CA ILE A 52 -3.02 -1.72 -16.22
C ILE A 52 -2.21 -0.44 -16.36
N ALA A 53 -1.79 0.16 -15.25
CA ALA A 53 -1.02 1.39 -15.29
C ALA A 53 0.29 1.22 -16.06
N LEU A 54 1.06 0.21 -15.72
CA LEU A 54 2.36 -0.06 -16.37
C LEU A 54 2.21 -0.47 -17.84
N ARG A 55 1.14 -1.20 -18.17
CA ARG A 55 0.81 -1.55 -19.55
C ARG A 55 0.51 -0.32 -20.40
N ILE A 56 -0.32 0.60 -19.92
CA ILE A 56 -0.66 1.83 -20.66
C ILE A 56 0.59 2.67 -20.91
N TRP A 57 1.42 2.89 -19.91
CA TRP A 57 2.64 3.66 -20.07
C TRP A 57 3.64 2.99 -21.04
N ALA A 58 3.73 1.67 -21.01
CA ALA A 58 4.55 0.92 -21.96
C ALA A 58 4.06 1.06 -23.41
N GLU A 59 2.75 1.02 -23.64
CA GLU A 59 2.14 1.23 -24.95
C GLU A 59 2.37 2.66 -25.45
N LEU A 60 2.14 3.67 -24.62
CA LEU A 60 2.33 5.08 -24.97
C LEU A 60 3.80 5.44 -25.27
N ALA A 61 4.72 4.81 -24.56
CA ALA A 61 6.16 4.99 -24.78
C ALA A 61 6.71 4.14 -25.92
N CYS A 62 5.94 3.22 -26.50
CA CYS A 62 6.40 2.17 -27.41
C CYS A 62 7.62 1.40 -26.86
N ALA A 63 7.67 1.17 -25.54
CA ALA A 63 8.78 0.55 -24.84
C ALA A 63 8.27 -0.52 -23.87
N GLY A 64 8.72 -1.75 -24.06
CA GLY A 64 8.25 -2.91 -23.27
C GLY A 64 8.96 -3.12 -21.92
N THR A 65 9.76 -2.17 -21.46
CA THR A 65 10.50 -2.28 -20.19
C THR A 65 9.99 -1.26 -19.17
N VAL A 66 9.81 -1.71 -17.94
CA VAL A 66 9.43 -0.88 -16.77
C VAL A 66 10.49 -1.03 -15.69
N ALA A 67 10.82 0.05 -14.99
CA ALA A 67 11.81 0.08 -13.94
C ALA A 67 11.14 0.16 -12.57
N MET A 68 11.69 -0.54 -11.58
CA MET A 68 11.21 -0.48 -10.20
C MET A 68 12.25 -1.02 -9.23
N HIS A 69 12.02 -0.76 -7.94
CA HIS A 69 12.84 -1.32 -6.88
C HIS A 69 12.79 -2.87 -6.88
N PRO A 70 13.89 -3.60 -6.60
CA PRO A 70 13.89 -5.07 -6.58
C PRO A 70 12.97 -5.68 -5.52
N LEU A 71 12.54 -4.91 -4.51
CA LEU A 71 11.54 -5.29 -3.52
C LEU A 71 10.16 -4.64 -3.76
N ALA A 72 9.90 -4.08 -4.95
CA ALA A 72 8.58 -3.54 -5.27
C ALA A 72 7.52 -4.64 -5.26
N HIS A 73 6.30 -4.28 -4.88
CA HIS A 73 5.19 -5.24 -4.75
C HIS A 73 4.96 -6.11 -6.00
N PRO A 74 5.00 -5.56 -7.25
CA PRO A 74 4.85 -6.38 -8.45
C PRO A 74 5.94 -7.46 -8.61
N VAL A 75 7.17 -7.19 -8.15
CA VAL A 75 8.27 -8.17 -8.21
C VAL A 75 8.08 -9.30 -7.21
N ILE A 76 7.70 -8.96 -5.95
CA ILE A 76 7.73 -9.91 -4.84
C ILE A 76 6.41 -10.67 -4.69
N HIS A 77 5.26 -10.04 -4.99
CA HIS A 77 3.96 -10.54 -4.56
C HIS A 77 2.96 -10.80 -5.69
N GLU A 78 3.29 -10.50 -6.96
CA GLU A 78 2.34 -10.61 -8.05
C GLU A 78 2.66 -11.74 -9.05
N ALA A 79 3.44 -12.73 -8.64
CA ALA A 79 3.74 -13.94 -9.40
C ALA A 79 4.18 -13.65 -10.85
N GLN A 80 5.03 -12.65 -11.05
CA GLN A 80 5.55 -12.23 -12.37
C GLN A 80 4.44 -11.86 -13.37
N SER A 81 3.36 -11.26 -12.87
CA SER A 81 2.19 -10.90 -13.69
C SER A 81 2.52 -9.93 -14.81
N LEU A 82 3.50 -9.04 -14.60
CA LEU A 82 3.94 -8.09 -15.63
C LEU A 82 4.56 -8.81 -16.82
N GLU A 83 5.37 -9.84 -16.60
CA GLU A 83 6.03 -10.61 -17.65
C GLU A 83 5.05 -11.57 -18.32
N PHE A 84 4.33 -12.39 -17.53
CA PHE A 84 3.51 -13.47 -18.07
C PHE A 84 2.16 -13.00 -18.64
N VAL A 85 1.56 -11.96 -18.06
CA VAL A 85 0.24 -11.47 -18.49
C VAL A 85 0.37 -10.27 -19.40
N GLN A 86 1.26 -9.32 -19.04
CA GLN A 86 1.40 -8.07 -19.79
C GLN A 86 2.51 -8.09 -20.85
N GLY A 87 3.39 -9.10 -20.84
CA GLY A 87 4.51 -9.19 -21.75
C GLY A 87 5.54 -8.07 -21.56
N LEU A 88 5.59 -7.49 -20.37
CA LEU A 88 6.55 -6.44 -20.01
C LEU A 88 7.81 -7.05 -19.44
N ARG A 89 8.93 -6.38 -19.61
CA ARG A 89 10.18 -6.69 -18.93
C ARG A 89 10.32 -5.78 -17.71
N VAL A 90 10.78 -6.34 -16.60
CA VAL A 90 11.08 -5.58 -15.40
C VAL A 90 12.58 -5.42 -15.28
N THR A 91 13.04 -4.17 -15.14
CA THR A 91 14.42 -3.86 -14.78
C THR A 91 14.46 -3.31 -13.35
N HIS A 92 15.50 -3.67 -12.60
CA HIS A 92 15.61 -3.27 -11.21
C HIS A 92 16.48 -2.02 -11.06
N ALA A 93 15.98 -1.02 -10.32
CA ALA A 93 16.72 0.14 -9.90
C ALA A 93 16.97 0.09 -8.39
N GLY A 94 18.24 0.02 -7.98
CA GLY A 94 18.63 -0.05 -6.58
C GLY A 94 18.96 -1.47 -6.09
N THR A 95 18.96 -1.62 -4.76
CA THR A 95 19.33 -2.85 -4.05
C THR A 95 18.28 -3.24 -3.03
N THR A 96 18.30 -4.48 -2.57
CA THR A 96 17.33 -5.00 -1.59
C THR A 96 17.54 -4.49 -0.15
N THR A 97 18.53 -3.64 0.09
CA THR A 97 18.92 -3.23 1.45
C THR A 97 18.67 -1.75 1.77
N ARG A 98 18.28 -0.96 0.79
CA ARG A 98 18.02 0.48 0.95
C ARG A 98 17.02 0.98 -0.09
N LEU A 99 16.47 2.15 0.14
CA LEU A 99 15.61 2.85 -0.82
C LEU A 99 16.37 3.13 -2.13
N MET A 100 15.60 3.24 -3.21
CA MET A 100 16.10 3.65 -4.52
C MET A 100 16.59 5.11 -4.48
N THR A 101 17.71 5.36 -5.15
CA THR A 101 18.34 6.68 -5.22
C THR A 101 18.40 7.19 -6.67
N VAL A 102 18.71 8.48 -6.84
CA VAL A 102 18.97 9.08 -8.16
C VAL A 102 20.04 8.31 -8.93
N ALA A 103 21.13 7.91 -8.26
CA ALA A 103 22.21 7.15 -8.91
C ALA A 103 21.72 5.80 -9.44
N ASP A 104 20.79 5.14 -8.75
CA ASP A 104 20.21 3.87 -9.22
C ASP A 104 19.38 4.08 -10.51
N VAL A 105 18.60 5.16 -10.56
CA VAL A 105 17.83 5.51 -11.76
C VAL A 105 18.74 5.85 -12.92
N GLN A 106 19.81 6.62 -12.67
CA GLN A 106 20.79 6.98 -13.68
C GLN A 106 21.59 5.78 -14.22
N ALA A 107 21.80 4.77 -13.38
CA ALA A 107 22.52 3.54 -13.75
C ALA A 107 21.71 2.56 -14.61
N ILE A 108 20.40 2.77 -14.80
CA ILE A 108 19.59 1.94 -15.70
C ILE A 108 20.16 2.04 -17.11
N ALA A 109 20.60 0.92 -17.71
CA ALA A 109 21.27 0.93 -18.99
C ALA A 109 20.32 1.05 -20.19
N GLU A 110 19.10 0.57 -20.05
CA GLU A 110 18.11 0.46 -21.13
C GLU A 110 17.03 1.53 -21.05
N PRO A 111 16.40 1.90 -22.17
CA PRO A 111 15.20 2.74 -22.16
C PRO A 111 14.04 2.05 -21.44
N CYS A 112 13.39 2.76 -20.51
CA CYS A 112 12.22 2.28 -19.79
C CYS A 112 11.03 3.22 -20.03
N ALA A 113 9.86 2.64 -20.16
CA ALA A 113 8.61 3.42 -20.28
C ALA A 113 8.25 4.16 -19.00
N THR A 114 8.48 3.50 -17.85
CA THR A 114 7.97 3.94 -16.55
C THR A 114 8.93 3.57 -15.45
N LEU A 115 9.08 4.48 -14.48
CA LEU A 115 9.59 4.17 -13.15
C LEU A 115 8.41 4.00 -12.18
N LEU A 116 8.29 2.84 -11.54
CA LEU A 116 7.39 2.64 -10.42
C LEU A 116 8.10 2.99 -9.12
N VAL A 117 7.49 3.86 -8.32
CA VAL A 117 7.94 4.23 -6.99
C VAL A 117 6.88 3.78 -5.98
N GLU A 118 7.28 2.99 -4.99
CA GLU A 118 6.40 2.51 -3.92
C GLU A 118 6.54 3.40 -2.68
N LEU A 119 5.45 3.99 -2.20
CA LEU A 119 5.42 4.84 -1.01
C LEU A 119 4.34 4.35 -0.01
N PRO A 120 4.79 3.96 1.20
CA PRO A 120 6.16 3.67 1.64
C PRO A 120 6.69 2.37 1.02
N GLN A 121 8.02 2.18 0.98
CA GLN A 121 8.63 0.93 0.55
C GLN A 121 8.43 -0.14 1.64
N ARG A 122 7.43 -0.99 1.43
CA ARG A 122 6.92 -1.92 2.44
C ARG A 122 7.96 -2.91 2.93
N GLU A 123 8.67 -3.56 2.01
CA GLU A 123 9.59 -4.66 2.35
C GLU A 123 10.85 -4.19 3.11
N LEU A 124 11.13 -2.89 3.10
CA LEU A 124 12.19 -2.26 3.90
C LEU A 124 11.72 -1.75 5.27
N GLY A 125 10.47 -2.00 5.67
CA GLY A 125 9.91 -1.52 6.93
C GLY A 125 8.91 -0.39 6.80
N CYS A 126 8.28 -0.24 5.63
CA CYS A 126 7.43 0.91 5.33
C CYS A 126 8.20 2.24 5.44
N ILE A 127 9.43 2.25 4.94
CA ILE A 127 10.31 3.44 4.94
C ILE A 127 9.91 4.35 3.78
N LEU A 128 9.97 5.65 4.05
CA LEU A 128 9.76 6.72 3.10
C LEU A 128 11.09 7.43 2.81
N PRO A 129 11.39 7.81 1.55
CA PRO A 129 12.51 8.69 1.24
C PRO A 129 12.27 10.08 1.85
N GLU A 130 13.34 10.81 2.10
CA GLU A 130 13.22 12.24 2.40
C GLU A 130 12.55 12.96 1.24
N TRP A 131 11.78 14.01 1.53
CA TRP A 131 11.00 14.71 0.50
C TRP A 131 11.86 15.21 -0.67
N ASN A 132 13.01 15.78 -0.38
CA ASN A 132 13.90 16.28 -1.41
C ASN A 132 14.53 15.16 -2.27
N ASP A 133 14.78 13.99 -1.66
CA ASP A 133 15.28 12.82 -2.37
C ASP A 133 14.20 12.26 -3.30
N LEU A 134 12.93 12.26 -2.86
CA LEU A 134 11.80 11.88 -3.70
C LEU A 134 11.66 12.82 -4.90
N LEU A 135 11.76 14.13 -4.70
CA LEU A 135 11.73 15.12 -5.78
C LEU A 135 12.85 14.87 -6.80
N ALA A 136 14.07 14.67 -6.30
CA ALA A 136 15.23 14.42 -7.15
C ALA A 136 15.10 13.08 -7.92
N LEU A 137 14.56 12.05 -7.30
CA LEU A 137 14.31 10.75 -7.92
C LEU A 137 13.33 10.86 -9.09
N VAL A 138 12.20 11.57 -8.87
CA VAL A 138 11.19 11.80 -9.91
C VAL A 138 11.76 12.63 -11.06
N ALA A 139 12.55 13.66 -10.76
CA ALA A 139 13.21 14.48 -11.77
C ALA A 139 14.17 13.65 -12.62
N ALA A 140 15.02 12.83 -12.01
CA ALA A 140 15.95 11.95 -12.70
C ALA A 140 15.25 10.93 -13.62
N ALA A 141 14.11 10.40 -13.22
CA ALA A 141 13.30 9.52 -14.06
C ALA A 141 12.77 10.26 -15.31
N ARG A 142 12.25 11.49 -15.11
CA ARG A 142 11.72 12.33 -16.20
C ARG A 142 12.80 12.79 -17.16
N GLU A 143 14.00 13.12 -16.69
CA GLU A 143 15.16 13.44 -17.54
C GLU A 143 15.53 12.28 -18.45
N ARG A 144 15.24 11.06 -18.05
CA ARG A 144 15.42 9.84 -18.86
C ARG A 144 14.23 9.51 -19.75
N GLY A 145 13.21 10.38 -19.80
CA GLY A 145 12.01 10.20 -20.61
C GLY A 145 10.99 9.21 -20.03
N MET A 146 11.18 8.74 -18.80
CA MET A 146 10.24 7.83 -18.14
C MET A 146 9.02 8.57 -17.59
N ARG A 147 7.85 7.97 -17.67
CA ARG A 147 6.72 8.32 -16.81
C ARG A 147 6.97 7.80 -15.40
N VAL A 148 6.36 8.42 -14.42
CA VAL A 148 6.51 7.99 -13.02
C VAL A 148 5.16 7.58 -12.47
N HIS A 149 5.04 6.29 -12.11
CA HIS A 149 3.85 5.70 -11.50
C HIS A 149 4.05 5.51 -10.00
N LEU A 150 3.08 5.96 -9.20
CA LEU A 150 3.08 5.74 -7.76
C LEU A 150 2.34 4.45 -7.41
N ASP A 151 3.05 3.48 -6.85
CA ASP A 151 2.43 2.48 -6.01
C ASP A 151 2.15 3.12 -4.65
N GLY A 152 0.97 3.68 -4.54
CA GLY A 152 0.45 4.33 -3.33
C GLY A 152 -0.44 3.41 -2.51
N ALA A 153 -0.17 2.10 -2.51
CA ALA A 153 -0.97 1.12 -1.75
C ALA A 153 -1.17 1.50 -0.28
N ARG A 154 -0.24 2.30 0.29
CA ARG A 154 -0.28 2.87 1.63
C ARG A 154 -0.03 4.39 1.62
N LEU A 155 -0.44 5.08 0.58
CA LEU A 155 -0.29 6.53 0.47
C LEU A 155 -1.04 7.27 1.58
N TRP A 156 -2.21 6.75 1.98
CA TRP A 156 -3.02 7.31 3.05
C TRP A 156 -2.24 7.42 4.37
N GLU A 157 -1.43 6.40 4.65
CA GLU A 157 -0.58 6.28 5.83
C GLU A 157 0.72 7.08 5.73
N ALA A 158 1.17 7.38 4.51
CA ALA A 158 2.43 8.09 4.24
C ALA A 158 2.30 9.62 4.38
N ALA A 159 1.16 10.19 4.01
CA ALA A 159 0.94 11.63 4.00
C ALA A 159 1.21 12.34 5.35
N PRO A 160 0.83 11.78 6.51
CA PRO A 160 1.15 12.37 7.81
C PRO A 160 2.64 12.48 8.13
N HIS A 161 3.50 11.61 7.54
CA HIS A 161 4.95 11.70 7.71
C HIS A 161 5.52 12.94 7.01
N TYR A 162 5.08 13.16 5.78
CA TYR A 162 5.53 14.31 4.99
C TYR A 162 4.89 15.64 5.44
N ALA A 163 3.86 15.61 6.27
CA ALA A 163 3.01 16.76 6.61
C ALA A 163 2.52 17.48 5.34
N ARG A 164 2.08 16.70 4.34
CA ARG A 164 1.59 17.15 3.05
C ARG A 164 0.26 16.48 2.73
N SER A 165 -0.56 17.15 1.91
CA SER A 165 -1.78 16.55 1.39
C SER A 165 -1.48 15.41 0.42
N HIS A 166 -2.44 14.50 0.26
CA HIS A 166 -2.34 13.43 -0.74
C HIS A 166 -2.18 14.00 -2.15
N ALA A 167 -2.84 15.12 -2.44
CA ALA A 167 -2.74 15.82 -3.72
C ALA A 167 -1.33 16.34 -3.99
N GLU A 168 -0.64 16.91 -2.99
CA GLU A 168 0.74 17.39 -3.15
C GLU A 168 1.71 16.24 -3.44
N ILE A 169 1.53 15.09 -2.77
CA ILE A 169 2.35 13.91 -3.03
C ILE A 169 2.03 13.34 -4.41
N ALA A 170 0.75 13.15 -4.72
CA ALA A 170 0.28 12.61 -5.99
C ALA A 170 0.67 13.46 -7.20
N ALA A 171 0.80 14.79 -7.04
CA ALA A 171 1.22 15.72 -8.10
C ALA A 171 2.62 15.40 -8.67
N LEU A 172 3.45 14.69 -7.92
CA LEU A 172 4.77 14.27 -8.40
C LEU A 172 4.70 13.17 -9.46
N PHE A 173 3.59 12.46 -9.57
CA PHE A 173 3.45 11.24 -10.38
C PHE A 173 2.48 11.43 -11.53
N ASP A 174 2.73 10.75 -12.65
CA ASP A 174 1.87 10.77 -13.83
C ASP A 174 0.59 9.95 -13.59
N SER A 175 0.69 8.86 -12.83
CA SER A 175 -0.45 8.06 -12.37
C SER A 175 -0.23 7.53 -10.96
N VAL A 176 -1.32 7.27 -10.25
CA VAL A 176 -1.30 6.86 -8.84
C VAL A 176 -2.26 5.69 -8.63
N TYR A 177 -1.76 4.62 -8.04
CA TYR A 177 -2.58 3.56 -7.48
C TYR A 177 -2.72 3.74 -5.97
N VAL A 178 -3.92 3.54 -5.43
CA VAL A 178 -4.21 3.48 -3.99
C VAL A 178 -5.06 2.28 -3.64
N SER A 179 -4.92 1.74 -2.42
CA SER A 179 -5.76 0.65 -1.93
C SER A 179 -6.73 1.12 -0.84
N PHE A 180 -7.84 0.39 -0.67
CA PHE A 180 -8.83 0.65 0.38
C PHE A 180 -8.81 -0.39 1.52
N TYR A 181 -8.22 -1.56 1.29
CA TYR A 181 -8.24 -2.71 2.22
C TYR A 181 -7.00 -2.82 3.14
N LYS A 182 -6.16 -1.77 3.17
CA LYS A 182 -5.01 -1.66 4.09
C LYS A 182 -5.40 -0.72 5.24
N GLY A 183 -4.76 0.41 5.42
CA GLY A 183 -5.08 1.34 6.50
C GLY A 183 -6.52 1.85 6.54
N LEU A 184 -7.23 1.82 5.42
CA LEU A 184 -8.66 2.19 5.38
C LEU A 184 -9.61 1.05 5.78
N ASP A 185 -9.11 -0.18 5.95
CA ASP A 185 -9.87 -1.35 6.45
C ASP A 185 -11.14 -1.70 5.65
N ALA A 186 -11.12 -1.46 4.33
CA ALA A 186 -12.20 -1.92 3.45
C ALA A 186 -12.08 -3.43 3.17
N ILE A 187 -13.17 -4.05 2.72
CA ILE A 187 -13.21 -5.49 2.39
C ILE A 187 -12.24 -5.80 1.25
N ALA A 188 -12.20 -4.97 0.22
CA ALA A 188 -11.33 -5.05 -0.94
C ALA A 188 -11.44 -3.74 -1.74
N GLY A 189 -10.76 -3.68 -2.87
CA GLY A 189 -10.85 -2.58 -3.80
C GLY A 189 -9.62 -1.68 -3.81
N ALA A 190 -9.43 -1.04 -4.92
CA ALA A 190 -8.33 -0.14 -5.22
C ALA A 190 -8.85 0.99 -6.12
N ALA A 191 -8.05 2.02 -6.30
CA ALA A 191 -8.30 3.00 -7.36
C ALA A 191 -7.02 3.32 -8.11
N LEU A 192 -7.18 3.57 -9.40
CA LEU A 192 -6.15 4.11 -10.27
C LEU A 192 -6.56 5.54 -10.65
N ALA A 193 -5.66 6.51 -10.47
CA ALA A 193 -5.92 7.91 -10.74
C ALA A 193 -4.85 8.50 -11.68
N GLY A 194 -5.26 9.42 -12.54
CA GLY A 194 -4.41 10.07 -13.55
C GLY A 194 -5.19 11.04 -14.42
N ASP A 195 -4.64 11.33 -15.59
CA ASP A 195 -5.32 12.15 -16.59
C ASP A 195 -6.54 11.42 -17.19
N GLU A 196 -7.48 12.17 -17.76
CA GLU A 196 -8.72 11.62 -18.33
C GLU A 196 -8.43 10.58 -19.42
N ASP A 197 -7.52 10.84 -20.33
CA ASP A 197 -7.13 9.92 -21.41
C ASP A 197 -6.50 8.63 -20.87
N PHE A 198 -5.67 8.73 -19.83
CA PHE A 198 -5.10 7.58 -19.14
C PHE A 198 -6.18 6.72 -18.48
N ILE A 199 -7.14 7.34 -17.80
CA ILE A 199 -8.25 6.64 -17.15
C ILE A 199 -9.23 6.04 -18.17
N ALA A 200 -9.46 6.70 -19.30
CA ALA A 200 -10.24 6.13 -20.38
C ALA A 200 -9.62 4.84 -20.94
N GLN A 201 -8.29 4.81 -21.14
CA GLN A 201 -7.57 3.59 -21.50
C GLN A 201 -7.62 2.54 -20.40
N ALA A 202 -7.51 2.97 -19.13
CA ALA A 202 -7.59 2.06 -18.00
C ALA A 202 -8.95 1.33 -17.91
N ARG A 203 -10.07 1.99 -18.25
CA ARG A 203 -11.39 1.37 -18.35
C ARG A 203 -11.44 0.26 -19.41
N LEU A 204 -10.79 0.48 -20.57
CA LEU A 204 -10.70 -0.53 -21.63
C LEU A 204 -9.89 -1.75 -21.17
N TRP A 205 -8.75 -1.51 -20.52
CA TRP A 205 -7.90 -2.58 -19.99
C TRP A 205 -8.55 -3.33 -18.83
N GLN A 206 -9.28 -2.61 -17.95
CA GLN A 206 -10.08 -3.26 -16.89
C GLN A 206 -11.08 -4.26 -17.48
N HIS A 207 -11.77 -3.87 -18.56
CA HIS A 207 -12.70 -4.79 -19.24
C HIS A 207 -11.99 -5.99 -19.85
N ARG A 208 -10.89 -5.78 -20.58
CA ARG A 208 -10.09 -6.81 -21.23
C ARG A 208 -9.55 -7.86 -20.24
N LEU A 209 -9.16 -7.42 -19.05
CA LEU A 209 -8.58 -8.27 -18.01
C LEU A 209 -9.62 -8.83 -17.02
N GLY A 210 -10.92 -8.68 -17.31
CA GLY A 210 -11.99 -9.23 -16.49
C GLY A 210 -12.24 -8.49 -15.17
N GLY A 211 -11.69 -7.28 -14.99
CA GLY A 211 -11.88 -6.48 -13.79
C GLY A 211 -13.19 -5.69 -13.75
N ARG A 212 -13.96 -5.70 -14.84
CA ARG A 212 -15.30 -5.11 -14.91
C ARG A 212 -16.33 -6.13 -14.43
N LEU A 213 -16.51 -6.21 -13.12
CA LEU A 213 -17.45 -7.15 -12.51
C LEU A 213 -18.88 -6.69 -12.70
N VAL A 214 -19.84 -7.62 -12.63
CA VAL A 214 -21.28 -7.33 -12.78
C VAL A 214 -21.74 -6.31 -11.74
N ALA A 215 -21.26 -6.45 -10.49
CA ALA A 215 -21.54 -5.53 -9.39
C ALA A 215 -20.31 -5.33 -8.51
N LEU A 216 -19.89 -4.09 -8.37
CA LEU A 216 -18.76 -3.65 -7.54
C LEU A 216 -19.24 -2.91 -6.27
N TYR A 217 -20.54 -2.61 -6.18
CA TYR A 217 -21.07 -1.75 -5.11
C TYR A 217 -20.75 -2.23 -3.69
N PRO A 218 -20.68 -3.54 -3.33
CA PRO A 218 -20.34 -3.92 -1.97
C PRO A 218 -18.90 -3.52 -1.59
N LEU A 219 -17.99 -3.59 -2.57
CA LEU A 219 -16.60 -3.18 -2.39
C LEU A 219 -16.50 -1.64 -2.31
N ALA A 220 -17.23 -0.96 -3.17
CA ALA A 220 -17.27 0.51 -3.21
C ALA A 220 -17.86 1.10 -1.91
N LEU A 221 -18.96 0.53 -1.39
CA LEU A 221 -19.52 0.90 -0.09
C LEU A 221 -18.50 0.74 1.05
N SER A 222 -17.81 -0.39 1.06
CA SER A 222 -16.78 -0.65 2.06
C SER A 222 -15.60 0.33 1.93
N ALA A 223 -15.18 0.67 0.71
CA ALA A 223 -14.16 1.65 0.45
C ALA A 223 -14.57 3.06 0.90
N GLU A 224 -15.79 3.48 0.59
CA GLU A 224 -16.34 4.77 1.01
C GLU A 224 -16.43 4.88 2.53
N ALA A 225 -16.90 3.82 3.21
CA ALA A 225 -16.93 3.75 4.66
C ALA A 225 -15.52 3.85 5.28
N GLY A 226 -14.52 3.19 4.69
CA GLY A 226 -13.13 3.28 5.08
C GLY A 226 -12.55 4.68 4.94
N LEU A 227 -12.81 5.35 3.81
CA LEU A 227 -12.41 6.75 3.58
C LEU A 227 -13.05 7.72 4.58
N LEU A 228 -14.27 7.48 4.98
CA LEU A 228 -14.95 8.35 5.96
C LEU A 228 -14.42 8.14 7.38
N ARG A 229 -14.19 6.90 7.78
CA ARG A 229 -13.85 6.53 9.14
C ARG A 229 -12.36 6.60 9.44
N ASN A 230 -11.53 6.00 8.57
CA ASN A 230 -10.12 5.76 8.88
C ASN A 230 -9.17 6.80 8.27
N LEU A 231 -9.52 7.44 7.13
CA LEU A 231 -8.63 8.42 6.52
C LEU A 231 -8.29 9.59 7.47
N PRO A 232 -9.24 10.17 8.22
CA PRO A 232 -8.94 11.23 9.19
C PRO A 232 -8.03 10.78 10.35
N GLU A 233 -7.98 9.47 10.63
CA GLU A 233 -7.27 8.90 11.76
C GLU A 233 -5.80 8.55 11.47
N MET A 234 -5.34 8.67 10.23
CA MET A 234 -3.99 8.23 9.84
C MET A 234 -2.87 8.91 10.62
N ALA A 235 -3.01 10.20 10.93
CA ALA A 235 -2.03 10.90 11.75
C ALA A 235 -2.00 10.36 13.20
N ARG A 236 -3.17 10.05 13.77
CA ARG A 236 -3.29 9.46 15.11
C ARG A 236 -2.71 8.04 15.14
N TYR A 237 -2.99 7.22 14.13
CA TYR A 237 -2.43 5.87 14.03
C TYR A 237 -0.91 5.89 13.92
N ARG A 238 -0.33 6.84 13.18
CA ARG A 238 1.13 7.02 13.11
C ARG A 238 1.73 7.38 14.49
N LEU A 239 1.13 8.32 15.21
CA LEU A 239 1.59 8.69 16.56
C LEU A 239 1.48 7.51 17.54
N LEU A 240 0.42 6.72 17.45
CA LEU A 240 0.27 5.50 18.23
C LEU A 240 1.35 4.47 17.89
N ALA A 241 1.68 4.30 16.60
CA ALA A 241 2.78 3.42 16.15
C ALA A 241 4.10 3.84 16.79
N GLN A 242 4.41 5.13 16.80
CA GLN A 242 5.63 5.67 17.41
C GLN A 242 5.67 5.43 18.93
N ALA A 243 4.55 5.66 19.62
CA ALA A 243 4.48 5.43 21.06
C ALA A 243 4.60 3.93 21.42
N ILE A 244 3.99 3.04 20.64
CA ILE A 244 4.13 1.59 20.81
C ILE A 244 5.58 1.16 20.52
N ALA A 245 6.18 1.64 19.44
CA ALA A 245 7.55 1.31 19.07
C ALA A 245 8.55 1.71 20.18
N ALA A 246 8.37 2.90 20.77
CA ALA A 246 9.20 3.39 21.87
C ALA A 246 9.15 2.48 23.12
N GLU A 247 8.01 1.84 23.38
CA GLU A 247 7.89 0.86 24.46
C GLU A 247 8.45 -0.51 24.07
N VAL A 248 8.16 -0.95 22.85
CA VAL A 248 8.54 -2.29 22.37
C VAL A 248 10.05 -2.41 22.15
N VAL A 249 10.73 -1.35 21.69
CA VAL A 249 12.19 -1.37 21.49
C VAL A 249 12.98 -1.59 22.78
N THR A 250 12.38 -1.32 23.95
CA THR A 250 13.00 -1.59 25.26
C THR A 250 13.05 -3.08 25.63
N ILE A 251 12.39 -3.95 24.86
CA ILE A 251 12.36 -5.39 25.10
C ILE A 251 13.61 -5.99 24.49
N GLU A 252 14.41 -6.66 25.30
CA GLU A 252 15.66 -7.29 24.88
C GLU A 252 15.43 -8.28 23.72
N GLY A 253 16.27 -8.20 22.70
CA GLY A 253 16.20 -9.08 21.53
C GLY A 253 15.21 -8.67 20.46
N LEU A 254 14.62 -7.47 20.55
CA LEU A 254 13.81 -6.87 19.52
C LEU A 254 14.52 -5.70 18.85
N ASP A 255 14.37 -5.64 17.52
CA ASP A 255 14.76 -4.48 16.72
C ASP A 255 13.53 -3.95 15.96
N ILE A 256 13.47 -2.63 15.76
CA ILE A 256 12.37 -1.95 15.06
C ILE A 256 12.91 -1.23 13.83
N VAL A 257 12.20 -1.35 12.71
CA VAL A 257 12.58 -0.70 11.45
C VAL A 257 11.34 -0.09 10.78
N PRO A 258 11.37 1.23 10.50
CA PRO A 258 12.28 2.23 11.00
C PRO A 258 12.02 2.56 12.47
N ASP A 259 13.01 3.13 13.15
CA ASP A 259 12.86 3.64 14.50
C ASP A 259 13.24 5.14 14.51
N PRO A 260 12.28 6.05 14.79
CA PRO A 260 10.85 5.79 15.01
C PRO A 260 10.08 5.43 13.71
N PRO A 261 8.91 4.76 13.81
CA PRO A 261 8.03 4.49 12.68
C PRO A 261 7.63 5.74 11.90
N GLN A 262 7.71 5.67 10.58
CA GLN A 262 7.34 6.78 9.69
C GLN A 262 5.86 6.77 9.33
N THR A 263 5.22 5.60 9.38
CA THR A 263 3.78 5.41 9.13
C THR A 263 3.12 4.69 10.30
N ASN A 264 1.87 4.28 10.16
CA ASN A 264 1.21 3.39 11.11
C ASN A 264 1.69 1.93 11.02
N THR A 265 2.60 1.61 10.10
CA THR A 265 3.14 0.28 9.86
C THR A 265 4.65 0.32 9.97
N PHE A 266 5.22 -0.67 10.67
CA PHE A 266 6.66 -0.85 10.84
C PHE A 266 7.00 -2.33 11.02
N HIS A 267 8.27 -2.67 10.92
CA HIS A 267 8.73 -4.04 11.15
C HIS A 267 9.35 -4.20 12.53
N ILE A 268 8.96 -5.28 13.21
CA ILE A 268 9.63 -5.77 14.42
C ILE A 268 10.43 -7.01 14.00
N TYR A 269 11.72 -7.01 14.32
CA TYR A 269 12.58 -8.18 14.17
C TYR A 269 12.71 -8.85 15.53
N LEU A 270 12.45 -10.16 15.58
CA LEU A 270 12.43 -10.94 16.81
C LEU A 270 13.01 -12.32 16.59
N ARG A 271 13.67 -12.86 17.63
CA ARG A 271 14.17 -14.22 17.64
C ARG A 271 13.22 -15.16 18.35
N GLY A 272 13.20 -16.40 17.93
CA GLY A 272 12.42 -17.43 18.62
C GLY A 272 12.05 -18.60 17.73
N ASP A 273 11.48 -19.61 18.35
CA ASP A 273 10.83 -20.70 17.64
C ASP A 273 9.49 -20.26 17.09
N ARG A 274 9.30 -20.42 15.79
CA ARG A 274 8.10 -19.93 15.10
C ARG A 274 6.83 -20.59 15.61
N GLU A 275 6.86 -21.89 15.84
CA GLU A 275 5.67 -22.65 16.26
C GLU A 275 5.28 -22.28 17.68
N ALA A 276 6.27 -22.08 18.58
CA ALA A 276 6.02 -21.62 19.93
C ALA A 276 5.39 -20.21 19.94
N LEU A 277 5.87 -19.29 19.11
CA LEU A 277 5.30 -17.94 18.97
C LEU A 277 3.82 -18.00 18.51
N TYR A 278 3.51 -18.81 17.51
CA TYR A 278 2.13 -18.98 17.04
C TYR A 278 1.25 -19.68 18.10
N ALA A 279 1.78 -20.65 18.81
CA ALA A 279 1.03 -21.33 19.88
C ALA A 279 0.67 -20.37 21.03
N ARG A 280 1.59 -19.45 21.39
CA ARG A 280 1.32 -18.39 22.38
C ARG A 280 0.28 -17.40 21.87
N ALA A 281 0.39 -16.94 20.63
CA ALA A 281 -0.61 -16.06 20.03
C ALA A 281 -2.01 -16.69 20.04
N GLN A 282 -2.13 -17.97 19.69
CA GLN A 282 -3.39 -18.71 19.75
C GLN A 282 -3.90 -18.88 21.17
N ARG A 283 -3.03 -19.04 22.16
CA ARG A 283 -3.42 -19.08 23.58
C ARG A 283 -4.00 -17.74 24.02
N MET A 284 -3.35 -16.63 23.70
CA MET A 284 -3.85 -15.29 23.99
C MET A 284 -5.24 -15.05 23.36
N GLU A 285 -5.44 -15.50 22.12
CA GLU A 285 -6.73 -15.41 21.46
C GLU A 285 -7.82 -16.21 22.21
N ARG A 286 -7.53 -17.47 22.60
CA ARG A 286 -8.50 -18.33 23.30
C ARG A 286 -8.82 -17.86 24.71
N GLU A 287 -7.80 -17.40 25.47
CA GLU A 287 -7.95 -17.10 26.89
C GLU A 287 -8.39 -15.66 27.16
N ARG A 288 -8.02 -14.72 26.27
CA ARG A 288 -8.23 -13.29 26.49
C ARG A 288 -9.00 -12.60 25.36
N GLY A 289 -9.33 -13.29 24.28
CA GLY A 289 -9.96 -12.68 23.11
C GLY A 289 -9.04 -11.71 22.36
N ILE A 290 -7.74 -11.69 22.68
CA ILE A 290 -6.75 -10.83 22.03
C ILE A 290 -6.02 -11.63 20.95
N ARG A 291 -6.15 -11.21 19.70
CA ARG A 291 -5.56 -11.91 18.56
C ARG A 291 -4.35 -11.14 18.01
N PRO A 292 -3.11 -11.46 18.41
CA PRO A 292 -1.93 -10.92 17.74
C PRO A 292 -1.85 -11.48 16.33
N TRP A 293 -1.79 -10.58 15.33
CA TRP A 293 -1.57 -11.00 13.94
C TRP A 293 -0.07 -11.06 13.66
N LEU A 294 0.55 -12.22 13.79
CA LEU A 294 2.01 -12.32 13.71
C LEU A 294 2.56 -12.23 12.28
N GLY A 295 1.94 -12.85 11.31
CA GLY A 295 2.39 -12.80 9.91
C GLY A 295 3.92 -12.95 9.72
N LEU A 296 4.57 -13.77 10.53
CA LEU A 296 6.03 -13.87 10.60
C LEU A 296 6.65 -14.27 9.27
N ARG A 297 7.60 -13.47 8.81
CA ARG A 297 8.40 -13.71 7.60
C ARG A 297 9.81 -14.12 7.97
N ALA A 298 10.33 -15.16 7.29
CA ALA A 298 11.73 -15.57 7.44
C ALA A 298 12.68 -14.45 6.96
N THR A 299 13.82 -14.34 7.61
CA THR A 299 14.93 -13.49 7.18
C THR A 299 16.09 -14.35 6.67
N ALA A 300 17.18 -13.72 6.23
CA ALA A 300 18.40 -14.41 5.85
C ALA A 300 19.09 -15.09 7.07
N LEU A 301 18.76 -14.67 8.29
CA LEU A 301 19.30 -15.25 9.51
C LEU A 301 18.31 -16.29 10.07
N PRO A 302 18.78 -17.53 10.35
CA PRO A 302 17.95 -18.54 11.00
C PRO A 302 17.40 -18.04 12.33
N THR A 303 16.15 -18.41 12.65
CA THR A 303 15.46 -18.03 13.90
C THR A 303 15.21 -16.54 14.11
N LEU A 304 15.63 -15.66 13.19
CA LEU A 304 15.25 -14.25 13.18
C LEU A 304 14.04 -14.07 12.24
N TRP A 305 12.94 -13.57 12.80
CA TRP A 305 11.69 -13.35 12.09
C TRP A 305 11.43 -11.87 11.93
N ARG A 306 10.83 -11.50 10.82
CA ARG A 306 10.28 -10.18 10.57
C ARG A 306 8.77 -10.22 10.78
N TRP A 307 8.26 -9.38 11.64
CA TRP A 307 6.85 -9.18 11.91
C TRP A 307 6.43 -7.79 11.45
N GLU A 308 5.52 -7.71 10.47
CA GLU A 308 4.90 -6.45 10.07
C GLU A 308 3.83 -6.08 11.10
N PHE A 309 4.09 -5.04 11.88
CA PHE A 309 3.18 -4.53 12.88
C PHE A 309 2.40 -3.34 12.33
N VAL A 310 1.07 -3.35 12.50
CA VAL A 310 0.17 -2.31 11.98
C VAL A 310 -0.66 -1.76 13.12
N THR A 311 -0.68 -0.44 13.27
CA THR A 311 -1.60 0.25 14.18
C THR A 311 -2.83 0.74 13.41
N GLY A 312 -3.98 0.60 14.04
CA GLY A 312 -5.27 0.98 13.48
C GLY A 312 -6.34 1.01 14.56
N GLU A 313 -7.60 0.90 14.19
CA GLU A 313 -8.73 0.98 15.10
C GLU A 313 -8.61 -0.04 16.25
N ALA A 314 -8.40 -1.32 15.95
CA ALA A 314 -8.28 -2.37 16.96
C ALA A 314 -7.09 -2.18 17.93
N THR A 315 -5.97 -1.63 17.44
CA THR A 315 -4.81 -1.36 18.28
C THR A 315 -5.05 -0.16 19.20
N SER A 316 -5.96 0.73 18.81
CA SER A 316 -6.31 1.92 19.59
C SER A 316 -7.07 1.63 20.90
N ASP A 317 -7.54 0.39 21.06
CA ASP A 317 -8.15 -0.07 22.31
C ASP A 317 -7.11 -0.35 23.42
N PHE A 318 -5.81 -0.30 23.08
CA PHE A 318 -4.70 -0.58 23.99
C PHE A 318 -3.80 0.65 24.16
N THR A 319 -3.29 0.83 25.36
CA THR A 319 -2.17 1.74 25.61
C THR A 319 -0.85 1.16 25.06
N PRO A 320 0.15 1.98 24.75
CA PRO A 320 1.47 1.50 24.31
C PRO A 320 2.10 0.49 25.28
N SER A 321 2.00 0.73 26.58
CA SER A 321 2.54 -0.17 27.61
C SER A 321 1.81 -1.51 27.69
N GLU A 322 0.49 -1.55 27.45
CA GLU A 322 -0.26 -2.81 27.34
C GLU A 322 0.17 -3.60 26.12
N VAL A 323 0.38 -2.95 24.96
CA VAL A 323 0.92 -3.62 23.76
C VAL A 323 2.31 -4.19 24.04
N ALA A 324 3.21 -3.42 24.68
CA ALA A 324 4.53 -3.92 25.05
C ALA A 324 4.47 -5.12 26.02
N ALA A 325 3.51 -5.12 26.98
CA ALA A 325 3.27 -6.24 27.87
C ALA A 325 2.81 -7.50 27.10
N LEU A 326 1.90 -7.34 26.12
CA LEU A 326 1.47 -8.43 25.24
C LEU A 326 2.63 -8.98 24.38
N VAL A 327 3.50 -8.12 23.89
CA VAL A 327 4.70 -8.54 23.15
C VAL A 327 5.67 -9.32 24.04
N ARG A 328 5.91 -8.89 25.30
CA ARG A 328 6.71 -9.66 26.27
C ARG A 328 6.11 -11.04 26.56
N GLU A 329 4.80 -11.12 26.77
CA GLU A 329 4.09 -12.38 26.96
C GLU A 329 4.22 -13.32 25.75
N LEU A 330 4.21 -12.76 24.54
CA LEU A 330 4.41 -13.51 23.31
C LEU A 330 5.82 -14.11 23.19
N LEU A 331 6.84 -13.44 23.76
CA LEU A 331 8.23 -13.88 23.71
C LEU A 331 8.60 -14.83 24.86
N ALA A 332 7.91 -14.78 26.00
CA ALA A 332 8.16 -15.60 27.17
C ALA A 332 7.90 -17.10 26.91
#